data_a8dbf59c346d310b7383c4f17eedfb3e
#
_entry.id   a8dbf59c346d310b7383c4f17eedfb3e
#
_cell.length_a   1.000
_cell.length_b   1.000
_cell.length_c   1.000
_cell.angle_alpha   90.00
_cell.angle_beta   90.00
_cell.angle_gamma   90.00
#
_symmetry.space_group_name_H-M   'P 1'
#
loop_
_entity.id
_entity.type
_entity.pdbx_description
1 polymer ?
#
loop_
_entity_poly.entity_id
_entity_poly.type
_entity_poly.pdbx_seq_one_letter_code
_entity_poly.pdbx_strand_id
1 'polypeptide(L)'
;PIVFASSTQAKIDNPYGRSKLKAEILLKNLEIETGNPVYIYRLPGVFGKFCKPNYNSVVATFCHNISREIPIIVNDPSSSISLVYIDDVVREFVSIVQNDGCIKKETIIRPEYEITLDELVNQIKCFHNSRTSLISERVGTGLVRKLYSTFVSYIPPEKFSYSLSAHGDERGTFAEILKTRDSGQFSFFTAKPGITRGGHYHHSKTEKFLVVSGKAKFQFKHIISNEIFEIFSASKELKVVETVPGWAHSITNIGKEEMVVMLWANEIFDPDNPDTVNHEIEVSVSNE
;
A
#
# COMPACT_ATOMS: atom_id res chain seq x y z
N PRO A 1 -0.63 -27.64 -27.87
CA PRO A 1 -1.42 -26.42 -28.12
C PRO A 1 -0.53 -25.24 -28.51
N ILE A 2 -1.12 -24.28 -29.23
CA ILE A 2 -0.50 -22.99 -29.58
C ILE A 2 -1.24 -21.90 -28.82
N VAL A 3 -0.52 -21.07 -28.06
CA VAL A 3 -1.09 -19.90 -27.36
C VAL A 3 -0.56 -18.63 -28.03
N PHE A 4 -1.45 -17.80 -28.54
CA PHE A 4 -1.10 -16.59 -29.25
C PHE A 4 -1.57 -15.34 -28.52
N ALA A 5 -0.61 -14.50 -28.11
CA ALA A 5 -0.87 -13.17 -27.59
C ALA A 5 -1.19 -12.21 -28.76
N SER A 6 -2.47 -12.11 -29.10
CA SER A 6 -3.00 -11.12 -30.02
C SER A 6 -3.31 -9.81 -29.29
N SER A 7 -4.06 -8.91 -29.91
CA SER A 7 -4.40 -7.61 -29.36
C SER A 7 -5.85 -7.26 -29.64
N THR A 8 -6.48 -6.50 -28.75
CA THR A 8 -7.78 -5.86 -29.03
C THR A 8 -7.73 -5.00 -30.28
N GLN A 9 -6.56 -4.47 -30.65
CA GLN A 9 -6.35 -3.72 -31.90
C GLN A 9 -6.50 -4.55 -33.17
N ALA A 10 -6.52 -5.89 -33.10
CA ALA A 10 -6.84 -6.74 -34.27
C ALA A 10 -8.22 -6.43 -34.91
N LYS A 11 -9.09 -5.73 -34.17
CA LYS A 11 -10.40 -5.25 -34.65
C LYS A 11 -10.33 -3.86 -35.34
N ILE A 12 -9.17 -3.20 -35.30
CA ILE A 12 -8.97 -1.84 -35.78
C ILE A 12 -8.17 -1.85 -37.06
N ASP A 13 -8.60 -1.08 -38.08
CA ASP A 13 -7.89 -0.99 -39.35
C ASP A 13 -6.68 -0.04 -39.25
N ASN A 14 -5.60 -0.55 -38.69
CA ASN A 14 -4.28 0.06 -38.68
C ASN A 14 -3.21 -1.00 -38.99
N PRO A 15 -1.96 -0.62 -39.31
CA PRO A 15 -0.91 -1.57 -39.68
C PRO A 15 -0.66 -2.67 -38.63
N TYR A 16 -0.68 -2.32 -37.34
CA TYR A 16 -0.49 -3.26 -36.24
C TYR A 16 -1.70 -4.21 -36.11
N GLY A 17 -2.91 -3.67 -36.11
CA GLY A 17 -4.15 -4.46 -36.04
C GLY A 17 -4.26 -5.45 -37.20
N ARG A 18 -4.00 -5.00 -38.43
CA ARG A 18 -3.97 -5.87 -39.63
C ARG A 18 -2.93 -7.00 -39.51
N SER A 19 -1.74 -6.69 -38.97
CA SER A 19 -0.70 -7.70 -38.73
C SER A 19 -1.17 -8.78 -37.74
N LYS A 20 -1.77 -8.36 -36.62
CA LYS A 20 -2.32 -9.28 -35.61
C LYS A 20 -3.47 -10.13 -36.18
N LEU A 21 -4.41 -9.51 -36.91
CA LEU A 21 -5.53 -10.24 -37.54
C LEU A 21 -5.04 -11.27 -38.56
N LYS A 22 -4.04 -10.94 -39.39
CA LYS A 22 -3.43 -11.90 -40.33
C LYS A 22 -2.84 -13.12 -39.59
N ALA A 23 -2.13 -12.88 -38.49
CA ALA A 23 -1.56 -13.96 -37.69
C ALA A 23 -2.67 -14.85 -37.07
N GLU A 24 -3.76 -14.26 -36.59
CA GLU A 24 -4.91 -15.00 -36.08
C GLU A 24 -5.50 -15.94 -37.16
N ILE A 25 -5.69 -15.43 -38.40
CA ILE A 25 -6.22 -16.21 -39.51
C ILE A 25 -5.29 -17.37 -39.87
N LEU A 26 -3.97 -17.13 -39.96
CA LEU A 26 -2.99 -18.18 -40.26
C LEU A 26 -2.99 -19.28 -39.19
N LEU A 27 -3.07 -18.90 -37.91
CA LEU A 27 -3.10 -19.85 -36.81
C LEU A 27 -4.41 -20.67 -36.80
N LYS A 28 -5.53 -20.06 -37.15
CA LYS A 28 -6.80 -20.79 -37.29
C LYS A 28 -6.79 -21.80 -38.44
N ASN A 29 -6.17 -21.44 -39.58
CA ASN A 29 -5.97 -22.36 -40.67
C ASN A 29 -5.06 -23.53 -40.27
N LEU A 30 -3.97 -23.25 -39.54
CA LEU A 30 -3.08 -24.28 -39.01
C LEU A 30 -3.80 -25.23 -38.06
N GLU A 31 -4.71 -24.72 -37.20
CA GLU A 31 -5.55 -25.56 -36.32
C GLU A 31 -6.40 -26.52 -37.13
N ILE A 32 -7.02 -26.06 -38.23
CA ILE A 32 -7.84 -26.88 -39.13
C ILE A 32 -6.98 -27.96 -39.83
N GLU A 33 -5.81 -27.59 -40.32
CA GLU A 33 -4.90 -28.47 -41.06
C GLU A 33 -4.26 -29.54 -40.17
N THR A 34 -3.90 -29.22 -38.95
CA THR A 34 -3.09 -30.10 -38.08
C THR A 34 -3.83 -30.70 -36.91
N GLY A 35 -5.00 -30.18 -36.57
CA GLY A 35 -5.74 -30.56 -35.36
C GLY A 35 -5.12 -30.04 -34.05
N ASN A 36 -4.04 -29.25 -34.11
CA ASN A 36 -3.42 -28.67 -32.92
C ASN A 36 -4.30 -27.53 -32.36
N PRO A 37 -4.71 -27.55 -31.08
CA PRO A 37 -5.52 -26.51 -30.48
C PRO A 37 -4.82 -25.18 -30.51
N VAL A 38 -5.52 -24.10 -30.93
CA VAL A 38 -5.02 -22.73 -30.98
C VAL A 38 -5.85 -21.82 -30.07
N TYR A 39 -5.18 -21.20 -29.10
CA TYR A 39 -5.75 -20.26 -28.14
C TYR A 39 -5.33 -18.85 -28.49
N ILE A 40 -6.25 -18.01 -28.95
CA ILE A 40 -5.98 -16.63 -29.37
C ILE A 40 -6.50 -15.68 -28.30
N TYR A 41 -5.59 -15.00 -27.60
CA TYR A 41 -5.91 -14.00 -26.60
C TYR A 41 -5.76 -12.60 -27.18
N ARG A 42 -6.86 -11.91 -27.42
CA ARG A 42 -6.85 -10.47 -27.80
C ARG A 42 -6.67 -9.62 -26.56
N LEU A 43 -5.42 -9.42 -26.17
CA LEU A 43 -5.05 -8.70 -24.96
C LEU A 43 -5.30 -7.19 -25.11
N PRO A 44 -5.88 -6.53 -24.10
CA PRO A 44 -5.87 -5.08 -23.99
C PRO A 44 -4.47 -4.57 -23.58
N GLY A 45 -4.36 -3.39 -22.99
CA GLY A 45 -3.10 -2.88 -22.45
C GLY A 45 -2.53 -3.78 -21.37
N VAL A 46 -1.45 -4.51 -21.66
CA VAL A 46 -0.75 -5.34 -20.66
C VAL A 46 0.22 -4.46 -19.87
N PHE A 47 0.16 -4.55 -18.53
CA PHE A 47 1.05 -3.81 -17.65
C PHE A 47 1.66 -4.68 -16.56
N GLY A 48 2.77 -4.23 -16.00
CA GLY A 48 3.49 -4.90 -14.92
C GLY A 48 4.98 -4.61 -14.95
N LYS A 49 5.72 -5.29 -14.07
CA LYS A 49 7.19 -5.23 -14.01
C LYS A 49 7.84 -5.63 -15.34
N PHE A 50 9.04 -5.12 -15.59
CA PHE A 50 9.89 -5.42 -16.75
C PHE A 50 9.39 -4.91 -18.12
N CYS A 51 8.26 -4.23 -18.19
CA CYS A 51 7.81 -3.62 -19.42
C CYS A 51 8.73 -2.45 -19.79
N LYS A 52 9.12 -2.36 -21.08
CA LYS A 52 10.00 -1.28 -21.57
C LYS A 52 9.23 0.06 -21.54
N PRO A 53 9.70 1.07 -20.78
CA PRO A 53 9.08 2.40 -20.77
C PRO A 53 9.36 3.13 -22.09
N ASN A 54 8.55 4.16 -22.37
CA ASN A 54 8.66 5.00 -23.57
C ASN A 54 8.65 4.21 -24.89
N TYR A 55 7.90 3.10 -24.90
CA TYR A 55 7.78 2.27 -26.11
C TYR A 55 6.32 1.96 -26.43
N ASN A 56 5.65 1.05 -25.73
CA ASN A 56 4.32 0.58 -26.09
C ASN A 56 3.39 0.36 -24.87
N SER A 57 3.72 0.90 -23.71
CA SER A 57 2.90 0.83 -22.51
C SER A 57 2.86 2.19 -21.83
N VAL A 58 1.67 2.76 -21.77
CA VAL A 58 1.44 4.03 -21.05
C VAL A 58 1.72 3.88 -19.57
N VAL A 59 1.32 2.75 -18.94
CA VAL A 59 1.58 2.48 -17.52
C VAL A 59 3.09 2.44 -17.24
N ALA A 60 3.85 1.69 -18.04
CA ALA A 60 5.31 1.61 -17.91
C ALA A 60 5.97 2.98 -18.06
N THR A 61 5.52 3.75 -19.06
CA THR A 61 6.04 5.10 -19.34
C THR A 61 5.75 6.05 -18.17
N PHE A 62 4.54 6.06 -17.64
CA PHE A 62 4.18 6.93 -16.53
C PHE A 62 4.89 6.51 -15.23
N CYS A 63 4.95 5.21 -14.92
CA CYS A 63 5.69 4.72 -13.75
C CYS A 63 7.17 5.09 -13.82
N HIS A 64 7.81 4.88 -14.96
CA HIS A 64 9.22 5.23 -15.16
C HIS A 64 9.48 6.73 -15.04
N ASN A 65 8.67 7.54 -15.71
CA ASN A 65 8.89 8.99 -15.76
C ASN A 65 8.58 9.63 -14.41
N ILE A 66 7.46 9.31 -13.79
CA ILE A 66 7.07 9.87 -12.49
C ILE A 66 8.07 9.47 -11.39
N SER A 67 8.54 8.22 -11.36
CA SER A 67 9.54 7.79 -10.36
C SER A 67 10.89 8.54 -10.47
N ARG A 68 11.15 9.16 -11.63
CA ARG A 68 12.37 9.94 -11.93
C ARG A 68 12.11 11.42 -12.09
N GLU A 69 10.88 11.88 -11.80
CA GLU A 69 10.48 13.29 -11.91
C GLU A 69 10.65 13.85 -13.34
N ILE A 70 10.57 12.96 -14.33
CA ILE A 70 10.56 13.32 -15.75
C ILE A 70 9.14 13.75 -16.12
N PRO A 71 8.96 14.88 -16.83
CA PRO A 71 7.65 15.33 -17.28
C PRO A 71 6.90 14.28 -18.12
N ILE A 72 5.59 14.18 -17.93
CA ILE A 72 4.70 13.35 -18.73
C ILE A 72 3.73 14.23 -19.51
N ILE A 73 3.32 13.75 -20.68
CA ILE A 73 2.32 14.41 -21.53
C ILE A 73 1.09 13.50 -21.60
N VAL A 74 -0.07 14.05 -21.32
CA VAL A 74 -1.37 13.39 -21.45
C VAL A 74 -2.20 14.21 -22.43
N ASN A 75 -2.36 13.71 -23.65
CA ASN A 75 -3.05 14.45 -24.71
C ASN A 75 -4.58 14.52 -24.48
N ASP A 76 -5.16 13.42 -23.98
CA ASP A 76 -6.59 13.32 -23.66
C ASP A 76 -6.75 12.66 -22.28
N PRO A 77 -6.86 13.45 -21.21
CA PRO A 77 -7.01 12.95 -19.84
C PRO A 77 -8.26 12.08 -19.63
N SER A 78 -9.34 12.35 -20.38
CA SER A 78 -10.62 11.63 -20.28
C SER A 78 -10.65 10.29 -21.00
N SER A 79 -9.64 10.02 -21.86
CA SER A 79 -9.55 8.77 -22.60
C SER A 79 -9.43 7.57 -21.67
N SER A 80 -10.36 6.63 -21.80
CA SER A 80 -10.35 5.37 -21.04
C SER A 80 -9.50 4.31 -21.72
N ILE A 81 -8.79 3.53 -20.93
CA ILE A 81 -7.97 2.40 -21.38
C ILE A 81 -8.33 1.14 -20.60
N SER A 82 -8.39 0.03 -21.34
CA SER A 82 -8.53 -1.29 -20.73
C SER A 82 -7.16 -1.92 -20.45
N LEU A 83 -6.99 -2.47 -19.26
CA LEU A 83 -5.73 -2.99 -18.74
C LEU A 83 -5.86 -4.40 -18.19
N VAL A 84 -4.85 -5.25 -18.42
CA VAL A 84 -4.67 -6.53 -17.74
C VAL A 84 -3.26 -6.63 -17.15
N TYR A 85 -3.15 -7.26 -15.99
CA TYR A 85 -1.87 -7.40 -15.30
C TYR A 85 -1.07 -8.59 -15.85
N ILE A 86 0.23 -8.40 -16.03
CA ILE A 86 1.09 -9.41 -16.68
C ILE A 86 1.04 -10.78 -15.97
N ASP A 87 1.01 -10.80 -14.63
CA ASP A 87 1.01 -12.07 -13.90
C ASP A 87 -0.32 -12.83 -14.06
N ASP A 88 -1.43 -12.14 -14.35
CA ASP A 88 -2.71 -12.79 -14.68
C ASP A 88 -2.65 -13.41 -16.08
N VAL A 89 -2.00 -12.72 -17.03
CA VAL A 89 -1.75 -13.27 -18.39
C VAL A 89 -0.88 -14.52 -18.31
N VAL A 90 0.24 -14.44 -17.57
CA VAL A 90 1.16 -15.56 -17.39
C VAL A 90 0.47 -16.75 -16.74
N ARG A 91 -0.31 -16.54 -15.66
CA ARG A 91 -1.07 -17.59 -14.98
C ARG A 91 -2.03 -18.31 -15.92
N GLU A 92 -2.73 -17.55 -16.75
CA GLU A 92 -3.65 -18.08 -17.74
C GLU A 92 -2.92 -18.93 -18.78
N PHE A 93 -1.81 -18.43 -19.34
CA PHE A 93 -1.03 -19.18 -20.34
C PHE A 93 -0.42 -20.46 -19.77
N VAL A 94 0.14 -20.39 -18.56
CA VAL A 94 0.68 -21.57 -17.86
C VAL A 94 -0.42 -22.62 -17.61
N SER A 95 -1.64 -22.19 -17.27
CA SER A 95 -2.75 -23.11 -17.04
C SER A 95 -3.14 -23.93 -18.27
N ILE A 96 -3.00 -23.36 -19.48
CA ILE A 96 -3.25 -24.10 -20.73
C ILE A 96 -2.19 -25.18 -20.94
N VAL A 97 -0.92 -24.84 -20.68
CA VAL A 97 0.20 -25.77 -20.84
C VAL A 97 0.10 -26.94 -19.84
N GLN A 98 -0.26 -26.64 -18.58
CA GLN A 98 -0.36 -27.63 -17.51
C GLN A 98 -1.56 -28.57 -17.65
N ASN A 99 -2.64 -28.15 -18.31
CA ASN A 99 -3.87 -28.93 -18.46
C ASN A 99 -3.95 -29.70 -19.81
N ASP A 100 -2.81 -29.97 -20.46
CA ASP A 100 -2.71 -30.69 -21.72
C ASP A 100 -3.67 -30.21 -22.83
N GLY A 101 -3.97 -28.89 -22.84
CA GLY A 101 -4.85 -28.29 -23.84
C GLY A 101 -6.33 -28.65 -23.67
N CYS A 102 -6.77 -28.96 -22.44
CA CYS A 102 -8.19 -29.13 -22.16
C CYS A 102 -8.94 -27.83 -22.61
N ILE A 103 -9.89 -28.01 -23.53
CA ILE A 103 -10.51 -26.91 -24.31
C ILE A 103 -11.17 -25.91 -23.37
N LYS A 104 -10.51 -24.77 -23.16
CA LYS A 104 -11.16 -23.59 -22.56
C LYS A 104 -12.05 -22.94 -23.60
N LYS A 105 -13.32 -22.74 -23.28
CA LYS A 105 -14.28 -22.05 -24.17
C LYS A 105 -14.00 -20.56 -24.35
N GLU A 106 -13.32 -19.91 -23.39
CA GLU A 106 -13.04 -18.47 -23.41
C GLU A 106 -11.54 -18.20 -23.35
N THR A 107 -11.07 -17.36 -24.27
CA THR A 107 -9.69 -16.86 -24.33
C THR A 107 -9.63 -15.40 -23.86
N ILE A 108 -10.06 -15.18 -22.61
CA ILE A 108 -10.14 -13.85 -21.97
C ILE A 108 -9.34 -13.88 -20.69
N ILE A 109 -8.53 -12.83 -20.50
CA ILE A 109 -7.80 -12.64 -19.25
C ILE A 109 -8.68 -11.90 -18.24
N ARG A 110 -8.73 -12.40 -17.03
CA ARG A 110 -9.47 -11.79 -15.93
C ARG A 110 -8.57 -11.60 -14.70
N PRO A 111 -8.76 -10.52 -13.91
CA PRO A 111 -9.66 -9.41 -14.16
C PRO A 111 -9.11 -8.45 -15.21
N GLU A 112 -9.99 -7.85 -16.02
CA GLU A 112 -9.73 -6.70 -16.88
C GLU A 112 -10.18 -5.44 -16.13
N TYR A 113 -9.41 -4.36 -16.26
CA TYR A 113 -9.65 -3.09 -15.58
C TYR A 113 -9.81 -1.98 -16.59
N GLU A 114 -10.74 -1.08 -16.32
CA GLU A 114 -10.87 0.18 -17.06
C GLU A 114 -10.46 1.34 -16.16
N ILE A 115 -9.73 2.29 -16.72
CA ILE A 115 -9.26 3.49 -16.03
C ILE A 115 -9.02 4.61 -17.05
N THR A 116 -9.34 5.86 -16.69
CA THR A 116 -8.97 7.01 -17.52
C THR A 116 -7.49 7.34 -17.38
N LEU A 117 -6.92 8.04 -18.37
CA LEU A 117 -5.52 8.47 -18.31
C LEU A 117 -5.28 9.44 -17.14
N ASP A 118 -6.25 10.29 -16.81
CA ASP A 118 -6.14 11.18 -15.65
C ASP A 118 -6.12 10.42 -14.33
N GLU A 119 -7.05 9.48 -14.12
CA GLU A 119 -7.07 8.63 -12.95
C GLU A 119 -5.76 7.83 -12.79
N LEU A 120 -5.23 7.27 -13.89
CA LEU A 120 -3.97 6.54 -13.90
C LEU A 120 -2.80 7.41 -13.45
N VAL A 121 -2.69 8.62 -14.03
CA VAL A 121 -1.63 9.57 -13.67
C VAL A 121 -1.73 9.98 -12.21
N ASN A 122 -2.93 10.33 -11.76
CA ASN A 122 -3.17 10.76 -10.39
C ASN A 122 -2.84 9.64 -9.39
N GLN A 123 -3.23 8.39 -9.72
CA GLN A 123 -2.91 7.24 -8.89
C GLN A 123 -1.39 7.01 -8.78
N ILE A 124 -0.65 7.10 -9.90
CA ILE A 124 0.82 6.93 -9.89
C ILE A 124 1.52 8.09 -9.17
N LYS A 125 1.01 9.32 -9.30
CA LYS A 125 1.50 10.47 -8.52
C LYS A 125 1.28 10.29 -7.02
N CYS A 126 0.12 9.76 -6.60
CA CYS A 126 -0.13 9.43 -5.20
C CYS A 126 0.90 8.42 -4.66
N PHE A 127 1.25 7.39 -5.44
CA PHE A 127 2.31 6.44 -5.06
C PHE A 127 3.68 7.12 -4.92
N HIS A 128 4.04 8.00 -5.85
CA HIS A 128 5.29 8.76 -5.76
C HIS A 128 5.32 9.62 -4.50
N ASN A 129 4.26 10.39 -4.27
CA ASN A 129 4.15 11.31 -3.15
C ASN A 129 4.05 10.61 -1.79
N SER A 130 3.60 9.35 -1.75
CA SER A 130 3.48 8.58 -0.50
C SER A 130 4.80 8.45 0.27
N ARG A 131 5.93 8.57 -0.42
CA ARG A 131 7.27 8.51 0.20
C ARG A 131 7.63 9.78 0.99
N THR A 132 6.94 10.88 0.72
CA THR A 132 7.11 12.16 1.43
C THR A 132 5.94 12.42 2.38
N SER A 133 4.71 12.22 1.92
CA SER A 133 3.50 12.42 2.73
C SER A 133 3.26 11.30 3.75
N LEU A 134 3.90 10.16 3.55
CA LEU A 134 3.68 8.88 4.26
C LEU A 134 2.27 8.32 4.10
N ILE A 135 1.42 8.94 3.28
CA ILE A 135 0.05 8.49 3.02
C ILE A 135 0.07 7.38 1.96
N SER A 136 -0.24 6.17 2.38
CA SER A 136 -0.43 5.02 1.49
C SER A 136 -1.84 4.99 0.93
N GLU A 137 -1.96 4.70 -0.36
CA GLU A 137 -3.23 4.38 -0.99
C GLU A 137 -3.69 2.95 -0.61
N ARG A 138 -4.89 2.54 -1.07
CA ARG A 138 -5.45 1.20 -0.79
C ARG A 138 -4.76 0.11 -1.60
N VAL A 139 -3.47 -0.09 -1.33
CA VAL A 139 -2.59 -0.97 -2.12
C VAL A 139 -2.76 -2.47 -1.85
N GLY A 140 -3.77 -2.88 -1.09
CA GLY A 140 -3.96 -4.27 -0.68
C GLY A 140 -4.58 -5.18 -1.75
N THR A 141 -5.44 -4.65 -2.63
CA THR A 141 -6.23 -5.44 -3.60
C THR A 141 -6.44 -4.72 -4.92
N GLY A 142 -6.96 -5.43 -5.90
CA GLY A 142 -7.45 -4.88 -7.17
C GLY A 142 -6.40 -4.21 -8.04
N LEU A 143 -6.87 -3.25 -8.86
CA LEU A 143 -6.02 -2.50 -9.78
C LEU A 143 -4.94 -1.69 -9.04
N VAL A 144 -5.30 -1.04 -7.93
CA VAL A 144 -4.39 -0.18 -7.16
C VAL A 144 -3.19 -0.98 -6.66
N ARG A 145 -3.39 -2.21 -6.14
CA ARG A 145 -2.29 -3.10 -5.75
C ARG A 145 -1.34 -3.40 -6.90
N LYS A 146 -1.88 -3.71 -8.08
CA LYS A 146 -1.11 -4.09 -9.26
C LYS A 146 -0.35 -2.89 -9.85
N LEU A 147 -0.98 -1.71 -9.87
CA LEU A 147 -0.33 -0.46 -10.27
C LEU A 147 0.79 -0.06 -9.29
N TYR A 148 0.55 -0.20 -7.99
CA TYR A 148 1.57 0.10 -6.98
C TYR A 148 2.79 -0.82 -7.12
N SER A 149 2.56 -2.13 -7.21
CA SER A 149 3.63 -3.11 -7.46
C SER A 149 4.42 -2.78 -8.73
N THR A 150 3.70 -2.37 -9.80
CA THR A 150 4.33 -1.94 -11.05
C THR A 150 5.15 -0.67 -10.83
N PHE A 151 4.58 0.37 -10.21
CA PHE A 151 5.28 1.64 -9.94
C PHE A 151 6.57 1.41 -9.14
N VAL A 152 6.49 0.64 -8.05
CA VAL A 152 7.66 0.36 -7.21
C VAL A 152 8.78 -0.33 -7.99
N SER A 153 8.44 -1.19 -8.97
CA SER A 153 9.43 -1.85 -9.82
C SER A 153 10.19 -0.91 -10.76
N TYR A 154 9.72 0.33 -10.93
CA TYR A 154 10.40 1.37 -11.73
C TYR A 154 11.20 2.36 -10.88
N ILE A 155 11.12 2.30 -9.55
CA ILE A 155 11.95 3.16 -8.68
C ILE A 155 13.43 2.79 -8.91
N PRO A 156 14.29 3.78 -9.18
CA PRO A 156 15.71 3.50 -9.37
C PRO A 156 16.38 3.08 -8.05
N PRO A 157 17.42 2.21 -8.09
CA PRO A 157 18.02 1.62 -6.89
C PRO A 157 18.48 2.62 -5.83
N GLU A 158 19.01 3.77 -6.25
CA GLU A 158 19.44 4.85 -5.35
C GLU A 158 18.28 5.49 -4.56
N LYS A 159 17.03 5.28 -5.00
CA LYS A 159 15.81 5.73 -4.32
C LYS A 159 15.08 4.60 -3.58
N PHE A 160 15.68 3.44 -3.31
CA PHE A 160 15.00 2.35 -2.58
C PHE A 160 14.75 2.67 -1.09
N SER A 161 15.50 3.61 -0.53
CA SER A 161 15.29 4.10 0.82
C SER A 161 14.93 5.59 0.84
N TYR A 162 14.31 6.01 1.93
CA TYR A 162 14.03 7.42 2.21
C TYR A 162 14.02 7.65 3.72
N SER A 163 14.37 8.87 4.12
CA SER A 163 14.44 9.26 5.53
C SER A 163 13.07 9.72 6.01
N LEU A 164 12.77 9.42 7.28
CA LEU A 164 11.60 9.93 7.96
C LEU A 164 11.91 11.26 8.64
N SER A 165 10.93 12.15 8.68
CA SER A 165 11.00 13.32 9.54
C SER A 165 10.77 12.90 10.98
N ALA A 166 11.67 13.31 11.87
CA ALA A 166 11.58 13.02 13.29
C ALA A 166 11.41 14.30 14.09
N HIS A 167 10.56 14.27 15.08
CA HIS A 167 10.34 15.36 16.05
C HIS A 167 10.95 14.95 17.39
N GLY A 168 11.99 15.65 17.83
CA GLY A 168 12.71 15.37 19.07
C GLY A 168 12.58 16.49 20.08
N ASP A 169 12.48 16.14 21.36
CA ASP A 169 12.57 17.04 22.51
C ASP A 169 13.31 16.35 23.68
N GLU A 170 13.31 16.95 24.87
CA GLU A 170 13.99 16.40 26.03
C GLU A 170 13.46 15.03 26.47
N ARG A 171 12.22 14.67 26.10
CA ARG A 171 11.58 13.41 26.43
C ARG A 171 12.05 12.26 25.53
N GLY A 172 12.42 12.55 24.27
CA GLY A 172 12.80 11.59 23.26
C GLY A 172 12.33 12.01 21.87
N THR A 173 12.22 11.05 20.97
CA THR A 173 11.90 11.27 19.55
C THR A 173 10.55 10.68 19.20
N PHE A 174 9.83 11.29 18.27
CA PHE A 174 8.62 10.77 17.63
C PHE A 174 8.79 10.83 16.11
N ALA A 175 8.40 9.78 15.39
CA ALA A 175 8.35 9.77 13.93
C ALA A 175 7.17 8.97 13.41
N GLU A 176 6.51 9.52 12.40
CA GLU A 176 5.49 8.81 11.63
C GLU A 176 6.19 7.90 10.60
N ILE A 177 5.62 6.71 10.36
CA ILE A 177 6.16 5.73 9.42
C ILE A 177 5.22 5.58 8.22
N LEU A 178 3.91 5.49 8.49
CA LEU A 178 2.88 5.21 7.50
C LEU A 178 1.55 5.78 7.96
N LYS A 179 0.83 6.39 7.03
CA LYS A 179 -0.55 6.86 7.21
C LYS A 179 -1.44 6.26 6.14
N THR A 180 -2.69 6.00 6.50
CA THR A 180 -3.74 5.57 5.57
C THR A 180 -4.99 6.38 5.81
N ARG A 181 -5.71 6.75 4.73
CA ARG A 181 -6.89 7.62 4.84
C ARG A 181 -8.05 7.01 5.63
N ASP A 182 -8.11 5.70 5.71
CA ASP A 182 -9.22 4.93 6.28
C ASP A 182 -8.83 3.98 7.42
N SER A 183 -7.53 3.87 7.73
CA SER A 183 -7.04 2.94 8.76
C SER A 183 -5.95 3.56 9.65
N GLY A 184 -5.94 4.90 9.73
CA GLY A 184 -5.13 5.67 10.65
C GLY A 184 -3.64 5.76 10.30
N GLN A 185 -2.82 5.91 11.32
CA GLN A 185 -1.37 6.09 11.17
C GLN A 185 -0.57 5.13 12.03
N PHE A 186 0.62 4.79 11.55
CA PHE A 186 1.61 3.99 12.24
C PHE A 186 2.86 4.85 12.50
N SER A 187 3.29 4.88 13.76
CA SER A 187 4.35 5.75 14.26
C SER A 187 5.22 5.01 15.24
N PHE A 188 6.33 5.60 15.65
CA PHE A 188 7.06 5.20 16.84
C PHE A 188 7.46 6.42 17.64
N PHE A 189 7.73 6.21 18.92
CA PHE A 189 8.38 7.20 19.77
C PHE A 189 9.40 6.58 20.69
N THR A 190 10.33 7.40 21.15
CA THR A 190 11.24 7.05 22.21
C THR A 190 10.94 7.81 23.49
N ALA A 191 11.36 7.26 24.63
CA ALA A 191 11.30 7.96 25.91
C ALA A 191 12.55 7.60 26.73
N LYS A 192 13.23 8.63 27.26
CA LYS A 192 14.36 8.47 28.18
C LYS A 192 13.90 7.82 29.49
N PRO A 193 14.82 7.25 30.29
CA PRO A 193 14.48 6.72 31.62
C PRO A 193 13.71 7.70 32.48
N GLY A 194 12.64 7.24 33.12
CA GLY A 194 11.78 8.05 34.00
C GLY A 194 10.79 8.98 33.28
N ILE A 195 10.88 9.13 31.96
CA ILE A 195 9.98 10.02 31.19
C ILE A 195 8.62 9.38 31.01
N THR A 196 7.59 10.19 31.24
CA THR A 196 6.18 9.87 30.99
C THR A 196 5.68 10.63 29.77
N ARG A 197 4.94 9.94 28.89
CA ARG A 197 4.18 10.48 27.77
C ARG A 197 2.71 10.18 27.92
N GLY A 198 1.81 10.98 27.32
CA GLY A 198 0.36 10.86 27.46
C GLY A 198 -0.16 11.87 28.48
N GLY A 199 -1.04 11.46 29.40
CA GLY A 199 -1.77 12.36 30.30
C GLY A 199 -2.98 12.97 29.60
N HIS A 200 -3.70 12.17 28.81
CA HIS A 200 -4.89 12.58 28.06
C HIS A 200 -5.83 11.38 27.83
N TYR A 201 -7.05 11.69 27.41
CA TYR A 201 -8.00 10.69 26.94
C TYR A 201 -8.56 11.07 25.57
N HIS A 202 -9.23 10.14 24.95
CA HIS A 202 -9.89 10.26 23.65
C HIS A 202 -11.37 9.96 23.73
N HIS A 203 -12.16 10.51 22.78
CA HIS A 203 -13.59 10.21 22.64
C HIS A 203 -13.84 9.06 21.67
N SER A 204 -13.13 9.02 20.53
CA SER A 204 -13.30 8.05 19.46
C SER A 204 -11.99 7.47 18.94
N LYS A 205 -10.89 8.18 19.13
CA LYS A 205 -9.55 7.69 18.78
C LYS A 205 -9.18 6.53 19.70
N THR A 206 -8.63 5.50 19.10
CA THR A 206 -8.06 4.34 19.78
C THR A 206 -6.63 4.11 19.34
N GLU A 207 -5.79 3.66 20.25
CA GLU A 207 -4.37 3.45 19.99
C GLU A 207 -3.94 2.07 20.46
N LYS A 208 -2.96 1.49 19.75
CA LYS A 208 -2.31 0.23 20.12
C LYS A 208 -0.82 0.48 20.26
N PHE A 209 -0.30 0.14 21.42
CA PHE A 209 1.11 0.31 21.76
C PHE A 209 1.81 -1.05 21.85
N LEU A 210 3.02 -1.12 21.31
CA LEU A 210 3.92 -2.26 21.49
C LEU A 210 5.29 -1.76 21.92
N VAL A 211 5.73 -2.16 23.11
CA VAL A 211 7.09 -1.88 23.60
C VAL A 211 8.08 -2.79 22.87
N VAL A 212 8.90 -2.22 21.97
CA VAL A 212 9.90 -2.98 21.19
C VAL A 212 11.29 -2.97 21.81
N SER A 213 11.57 -1.98 22.68
CA SER A 213 12.79 -1.91 23.49
C SER A 213 12.49 -1.25 24.84
N GLY A 214 13.05 -1.77 25.92
CA GLY A 214 12.90 -1.22 27.27
C GLY A 214 11.73 -1.83 28.07
N LYS A 215 11.28 -1.07 29.08
CA LYS A 215 10.21 -1.44 30.02
C LYS A 215 9.26 -0.25 30.22
N ALA A 216 7.97 -0.50 30.15
CA ALA A 216 6.94 0.50 30.31
C ALA A 216 5.99 0.19 31.45
N LYS A 217 5.53 1.24 32.12
CA LYS A 217 4.34 1.25 32.95
C LYS A 217 3.29 2.08 32.24
N PHE A 218 2.17 1.48 31.89
CA PHE A 218 0.96 2.16 31.44
C PHE A 218 0.05 2.40 32.63
N GLN A 219 -0.49 3.61 32.71
CA GLN A 219 -1.48 3.97 33.72
C GLN A 219 -2.73 4.45 33.00
N PHE A 220 -3.87 3.97 33.48
CA PHE A 220 -5.22 4.31 32.99
C PHE A 220 -6.04 4.86 34.13
N LYS A 221 -6.82 5.92 33.90
CA LYS A 221 -7.75 6.49 34.85
C LYS A 221 -9.08 6.71 34.14
N HIS A 222 -10.14 6.10 34.65
CA HIS A 222 -11.48 6.30 34.13
C HIS A 222 -11.99 7.70 34.47
N ILE A 223 -12.39 8.49 33.46
CA ILE A 223 -12.68 9.94 33.61
C ILE A 223 -13.89 10.25 34.48
N ILE A 224 -14.78 9.27 34.72
CA ILE A 224 -15.98 9.45 35.55
C ILE A 224 -15.81 8.82 36.94
N SER A 225 -15.42 7.54 37.01
CA SER A 225 -15.31 6.81 38.27
C SER A 225 -14.01 7.08 39.03
N ASN A 226 -13.01 7.68 38.37
CA ASN A 226 -11.63 7.83 38.85
C ASN A 226 -10.91 6.51 39.17
N GLU A 227 -11.42 5.37 38.71
CA GLU A 227 -10.77 4.08 38.82
C GLU A 227 -9.40 4.13 38.11
N ILE A 228 -8.38 3.61 38.79
CA ILE A 228 -7.02 3.56 38.26
C ILE A 228 -6.64 2.12 37.98
N PHE A 229 -6.02 1.87 36.81
CA PHE A 229 -5.52 0.58 36.42
C PHE A 229 -4.12 0.71 35.84
N GLU A 230 -3.22 -0.22 36.16
CA GLU A 230 -1.83 -0.21 35.69
C GLU A 230 -1.50 -1.49 34.92
N ILE A 231 -0.79 -1.34 33.84
CA ILE A 231 -0.25 -2.46 33.04
C ILE A 231 1.25 -2.28 32.90
N PHE A 232 2.00 -3.33 33.25
CA PHE A 232 3.42 -3.39 32.97
C PHE A 232 3.67 -4.17 31.68
N SER A 233 4.63 -3.70 30.87
CA SER A 233 5.02 -4.34 29.64
C SER A 233 6.52 -4.17 29.40
N ALA A 234 7.12 -5.17 28.77
CA ALA A 234 8.51 -5.14 28.40
C ALA A 234 8.69 -5.74 26.99
N SER A 235 9.75 -5.35 26.31
CA SER A 235 10.06 -5.80 24.94
C SER A 235 10.08 -7.33 24.75
N LYS A 236 10.37 -8.08 25.81
CA LYS A 236 10.42 -9.56 25.78
C LYS A 236 9.02 -10.21 25.85
N GLU A 237 7.98 -9.46 26.24
CA GLU A 237 6.65 -10.02 26.45
C GLU A 237 5.77 -9.99 25.19
N LEU A 238 6.10 -9.16 24.20
CA LEU A 238 5.32 -8.96 22.96
C LEU A 238 3.83 -8.69 23.22
N LYS A 239 3.57 -7.83 24.22
CA LYS A 239 2.23 -7.48 24.67
C LYS A 239 1.75 -6.20 24.00
N VAL A 240 0.60 -6.25 23.33
CA VAL A 240 -0.11 -5.04 22.86
C VAL A 240 -0.93 -4.47 24.00
N VAL A 241 -0.79 -3.16 24.24
CA VAL A 241 -1.63 -2.40 25.18
C VAL A 241 -2.50 -1.45 24.36
N GLU A 242 -3.82 -1.48 24.57
CA GLU A 242 -4.78 -0.64 23.86
C GLU A 242 -5.29 0.48 24.76
N THR A 243 -5.48 1.68 24.19
CA THR A 243 -6.21 2.75 24.84
C THR A 243 -7.72 2.57 24.62
N VAL A 244 -8.49 2.91 25.61
CA VAL A 244 -9.95 2.80 25.60
C VAL A 244 -10.55 4.20 25.71
N PRO A 245 -11.47 4.61 24.82
CA PRO A 245 -12.14 5.89 24.92
C PRO A 245 -12.76 6.10 26.30
N GLY A 246 -12.60 7.32 26.83
CA GLY A 246 -13.08 7.66 28.18
C GLY A 246 -12.15 7.22 29.32
N TRP A 247 -10.99 6.64 29.01
CA TRP A 247 -9.90 6.42 29.96
C TRP A 247 -8.70 7.30 29.63
N ALA A 248 -8.35 8.18 30.58
CA ALA A 248 -7.07 8.87 30.47
C ALA A 248 -5.93 7.88 30.62
N HIS A 249 -4.89 8.02 29.80
CA HIS A 249 -3.77 7.10 29.79
C HIS A 249 -2.42 7.82 29.74
N SER A 250 -1.42 7.16 30.28
CA SER A 250 -0.02 7.57 30.19
C SER A 250 0.88 6.34 30.09
N ILE A 251 2.07 6.53 29.53
CA ILE A 251 3.11 5.54 29.46
C ILE A 251 4.43 6.11 30.01
N THR A 252 5.01 5.44 30.97
CA THR A 252 6.27 5.81 31.63
C THR A 252 7.36 4.79 31.33
N ASN A 253 8.53 5.26 30.91
CA ASN A 253 9.70 4.41 30.85
C ASN A 253 10.23 4.12 32.27
N ILE A 254 10.04 2.89 32.74
CA ILE A 254 10.52 2.41 34.04
C ILE A 254 11.85 1.64 33.94
N GLY A 255 12.44 1.58 32.75
CA GLY A 255 13.75 0.97 32.51
C GLY A 255 14.91 1.94 32.78
N LYS A 256 16.13 1.44 32.61
CA LYS A 256 17.38 2.21 32.73
C LYS A 256 17.91 2.75 31.39
N GLU A 257 17.39 2.21 30.31
CA GLU A 257 17.75 2.54 28.93
C GLU A 257 16.62 3.31 28.24
N GLU A 258 16.91 3.89 27.09
CA GLU A 258 15.88 4.50 26.26
C GLU A 258 14.84 3.45 25.82
N MET A 259 13.59 3.75 26.04
CA MET A 259 12.46 2.93 25.61
C MET A 259 12.03 3.29 24.19
N VAL A 260 11.74 2.28 23.37
CA VAL A 260 11.17 2.45 22.03
C VAL A 260 9.81 1.77 21.99
N VAL A 261 8.82 2.52 21.53
CA VAL A 261 7.42 2.06 21.45
C VAL A 261 6.89 2.29 20.04
N MET A 262 6.32 1.25 19.44
CA MET A 262 5.54 1.35 18.22
C MET A 262 4.10 1.69 18.58
N LEU A 263 3.48 2.54 17.77
CA LEU A 263 2.15 3.08 17.97
C LEU A 263 1.36 3.02 16.68
N TRP A 264 0.18 2.41 16.73
CA TRP A 264 -0.87 2.58 15.72
C TRP A 264 -2.03 3.36 16.33
N ALA A 265 -2.57 4.33 15.56
CA ALA A 265 -3.80 5.04 15.88
C ALA A 265 -4.82 4.85 14.75
N ASN A 266 -6.12 4.74 15.06
CA ASN A 266 -7.17 4.52 14.06
C ASN A 266 -7.47 5.75 13.18
N GLU A 267 -6.83 6.89 13.47
CA GLU A 267 -6.93 8.12 12.68
C GLU A 267 -5.57 8.77 12.44
N ILE A 268 -5.48 9.61 11.42
CA ILE A 268 -4.33 10.49 11.22
C ILE A 268 -4.49 11.66 12.20
N PHE A 269 -3.41 12.01 12.91
CA PHE A 269 -3.42 13.16 13.81
C PHE A 269 -3.68 14.46 13.04
N ASP A 270 -4.73 15.18 13.46
CA ASP A 270 -5.09 16.50 12.96
C ASP A 270 -4.82 17.53 14.07
N PRO A 271 -3.82 18.43 13.90
CA PRO A 271 -3.50 19.42 14.92
C PRO A 271 -4.58 20.49 15.11
N ASP A 272 -5.43 20.71 14.10
CA ASP A 272 -6.50 21.71 14.14
C ASP A 272 -7.77 21.18 14.80
N ASN A 273 -7.94 19.86 14.84
CA ASN A 273 -9.09 19.20 15.45
C ASN A 273 -8.70 17.89 16.15
N PRO A 274 -7.83 17.91 17.16
CA PRO A 274 -7.34 16.70 17.80
C PRO A 274 -8.41 16.08 18.70
N ASP A 275 -8.69 14.79 18.52
CA ASP A 275 -9.45 14.01 19.51
C ASP A 275 -8.53 13.64 20.69
N THR A 276 -8.05 14.66 21.40
CA THR A 276 -7.13 14.50 22.53
C THR A 276 -7.45 15.55 23.60
N VAL A 277 -7.89 15.10 24.77
CA VAL A 277 -8.26 15.94 25.89
C VAL A 277 -7.28 15.71 27.05
N ASN A 278 -6.57 16.74 27.45
CA ASN A 278 -5.62 16.65 28.56
C ASN A 278 -6.32 16.23 29.85
N HIS A 279 -5.78 15.25 30.56
CA HIS A 279 -6.27 14.76 31.83
C HIS A 279 -5.13 14.10 32.60
N GLU A 280 -4.63 14.79 33.61
CA GLU A 280 -3.51 14.29 34.40
C GLU A 280 -3.94 13.07 35.27
N ILE A 281 -3.06 12.07 35.28
CA ILE A 281 -3.21 10.89 36.11
C ILE A 281 -2.36 11.11 37.36
N GLU A 282 -2.92 11.84 38.35
CA GLU A 282 -2.25 11.97 39.63
C GLU A 282 -2.32 10.63 40.38
N VAL A 283 -1.17 10.04 40.61
CA VAL A 283 -1.04 8.95 41.61
C VAL A 283 -0.84 9.64 42.95
N SER A 284 -1.85 9.58 43.80
CA SER A 284 -1.65 9.89 45.21
C SER A 284 -0.54 8.96 45.75
N VAL A 285 0.63 9.54 46.01
CA VAL A 285 1.67 8.86 46.78
C VAL A 285 1.10 8.75 48.18
N SER A 286 0.56 7.56 48.52
CA SER A 286 0.33 7.22 49.92
C SER A 286 1.70 7.17 50.58
N ASN A 287 2.01 8.21 51.34
CA ASN A 287 3.11 8.16 52.31
C ASN A 287 2.73 7.10 53.38
N GLU A 288 3.28 5.91 53.26
CA GLU A 288 3.48 5.01 54.38
C GLU A 288 4.98 4.92 54.72
#